data_e038bb90b039523fa324d080eaaabf5e
#
_entry.id   e038bb90b039523fa324d080eaaabf5e
#
_cell.length_a   1.000
_cell.length_b   1.000
_cell.length_c   1.000
_cell.angle_alpha   90.00
_cell.angle_beta   90.00
_cell.angle_gamma   90.00
#
_symmetry.space_group_name_H-M   'P 1'
#
loop_
_entity.id
_entity.type
_entity.pdbx_description
1 polymer ?
#
loop_
_entity_poly.entity_id
_entity_poly.type
_entity_poly.pdbx_seq_one_letter_code
_entity_poly.pdbx_strand_id
1 'polypeptide(L)'
;MRRESKLLRASMARGTAVACLIAGGSALAADPGPTVAKDSVLVNAFTLNLFKKDYDKWSWVPKIAFRVNGPIPSGGQLYTEFSIPGAGTLKFDCPTQETVQGRWFHSECGARDIPAEKGTQATGKVPFKIKLRNELANSDVTLFAGKATVGKVHSSERGPKAANKWVYYVDDDFNLPIAYAYLVPADPEGWDYPTFQAAFWVRGEPTNIKPHLFLGDKEVGKMFFQGQPVVEASCEADVTSETSQFVDESVPQKAKWARIKCDFPSVRGWDKQDRPPGTFGPMFLLSKNPGDYQLKVMINNHLARTLKFTVGTDGKFDNGIAKANNLGSERVILPVQIIGEQDGNWNKSAWKTDAFYGNPLTGFSAAK
;
A
#
# COMPACT_ATOMS: atom_id res chain seq x y z
N MET A 1 -0.78 20.45 -78.93
CA MET A 1 0.08 19.54 -79.72
C MET A 1 -0.12 18.10 -79.26
N ARG A 2 -0.62 17.30 -80.12
CA ARG A 2 -0.87 15.87 -80.11
C ARG A 2 0.42 15.05 -79.95
N ARG A 3 0.30 13.87 -79.35
CA ARG A 3 0.74 12.53 -79.78
C ARG A 3 0.52 11.57 -78.63
N GLU A 4 -0.43 10.68 -78.68
CA GLU A 4 -0.55 9.37 -79.29
C GLU A 4 0.34 8.30 -78.62
N SER A 5 -0.29 7.48 -77.90
CA SER A 5 -0.55 6.03 -77.95
C SER A 5 0.63 5.11 -78.26
N LYS A 6 0.77 4.07 -77.42
CA LYS A 6 0.97 2.70 -77.91
C LYS A 6 0.53 1.68 -76.81
N LEU A 7 -0.48 0.94 -77.22
CA LEU A 7 -0.86 -0.36 -76.62
C LEU A 7 0.20 -1.43 -76.91
N LEU A 8 0.48 -2.26 -75.94
CA LEU A 8 1.00 -3.61 -76.20
C LEU A 8 0.30 -4.59 -75.23
N ARG A 9 -0.45 -5.50 -75.90
CA ARG A 9 -1.06 -6.71 -75.31
C ARG A 9 0.03 -7.78 -75.19
N ALA A 10 0.02 -8.51 -74.06
CA ALA A 10 0.47 -9.92 -73.99
C ALA A 10 -0.11 -10.52 -72.73
N SER A 11 -1.04 -11.31 -72.87
CA SER A 11 -1.06 -12.79 -72.78
C SER A 11 -1.22 -13.39 -71.41
N MET A 12 -2.33 -14.05 -71.20
CA MET A 12 -2.75 -14.82 -70.02
C MET A 12 -1.79 -15.96 -69.68
N ALA A 13 -1.49 -16.13 -68.41
CA ALA A 13 -1.19 -17.43 -67.81
C ALA A 13 -2.03 -17.56 -66.53
N ARG A 14 -2.99 -18.48 -66.59
CA ARG A 14 -3.81 -18.92 -65.45
C ARG A 14 -2.91 -19.73 -64.52
N GLY A 15 -2.57 -19.18 -63.37
CA GLY A 15 -2.01 -19.89 -62.25
C GLY A 15 -3.01 -19.89 -61.11
N THR A 16 -3.63 -21.03 -60.84
CA THR A 16 -4.54 -21.22 -59.71
C THR A 16 -3.69 -21.27 -58.42
N ALA A 17 -3.58 -20.17 -57.71
CA ALA A 17 -2.99 -20.14 -56.39
C ALA A 17 -4.10 -20.43 -55.36
N VAL A 18 -4.04 -21.59 -54.73
CA VAL A 18 -4.83 -21.93 -53.54
C VAL A 18 -4.27 -21.08 -52.40
N ALA A 19 -4.99 -20.06 -52.04
CA ALA A 19 -4.71 -19.27 -50.82
C ALA A 19 -5.22 -20.07 -49.64
N CYS A 20 -4.29 -20.75 -48.94
CA CYS A 20 -4.52 -21.21 -47.58
C CYS A 20 -4.66 -19.97 -46.67
N LEU A 21 -5.90 -19.59 -46.40
CA LEU A 21 -6.23 -18.67 -45.29
C LEU A 21 -5.90 -19.39 -43.98
N ILE A 22 -4.69 -19.19 -43.49
CA ILE A 22 -4.36 -19.44 -42.08
C ILE A 22 -5.07 -18.33 -41.29
N ALA A 23 -6.27 -18.65 -40.80
CA ALA A 23 -6.93 -17.87 -39.79
C ALA A 23 -6.05 -17.94 -38.51
N GLY A 24 -5.07 -17.08 -38.44
CA GLY A 24 -4.34 -16.79 -37.21
C GLY A 24 -5.30 -16.13 -36.23
N GLY A 25 -6.07 -16.94 -35.51
CA GLY A 25 -6.79 -16.47 -34.35
C GLY A 25 -5.76 -15.94 -33.36
N SER A 26 -5.60 -14.62 -33.31
CA SER A 26 -4.98 -13.97 -32.17
C SER A 26 -5.80 -14.39 -30.95
N ALA A 27 -5.31 -15.35 -30.18
CA ALA A 27 -5.83 -15.62 -28.87
C ALA A 27 -5.69 -14.29 -28.11
N LEU A 28 -6.79 -13.56 -28.00
CA LEU A 28 -6.88 -12.43 -27.08
C LEU A 28 -6.45 -13.01 -25.74
N ALA A 29 -5.30 -12.59 -25.24
CA ALA A 29 -4.86 -12.94 -23.92
C ALA A 29 -6.03 -12.61 -22.99
N ALA A 30 -6.58 -13.62 -22.34
CA ALA A 30 -7.67 -13.41 -21.39
C ALA A 30 -7.19 -12.36 -20.40
N ASP A 31 -8.00 -11.31 -20.22
CA ASP A 31 -7.70 -10.23 -19.29
C ASP A 31 -7.38 -10.87 -17.94
N PRO A 32 -6.17 -10.65 -17.37
CA PRO A 32 -5.84 -11.23 -16.09
C PRO A 32 -6.79 -10.61 -15.06
N GLY A 33 -7.80 -11.32 -14.67
CA GLY A 33 -8.88 -10.83 -13.80
C GLY A 33 -8.38 -10.01 -12.61
N PRO A 34 -9.27 -9.40 -11.81
CA PRO A 34 -8.89 -8.50 -10.75
C PRO A 34 -7.97 -9.17 -9.72
N THR A 35 -6.99 -8.44 -9.21
CA THR A 35 -6.02 -8.91 -8.21
C THR A 35 -6.00 -7.98 -7.01
N VAL A 36 -5.83 -8.53 -5.81
CA VAL A 36 -5.67 -7.72 -4.59
C VAL A 36 -4.21 -7.27 -4.47
N ALA A 37 -4.00 -5.97 -4.29
CA ALA A 37 -2.68 -5.43 -3.94
C ALA A 37 -2.32 -5.84 -2.51
N LYS A 38 -1.39 -6.79 -2.35
CA LYS A 38 -1.04 -7.39 -1.06
C LYS A 38 -0.64 -6.34 0.00
N ASP A 39 0.08 -5.31 -0.42
CA ASP A 39 0.57 -4.22 0.42
C ASP A 39 -0.50 -3.22 0.84
N SER A 40 -1.71 -3.35 0.33
CA SER A 40 -2.85 -2.50 0.66
C SER A 40 -3.83 -3.13 1.65
N VAL A 41 -3.66 -4.41 1.95
CA VAL A 41 -4.56 -5.12 2.87
C VAL A 41 -4.30 -4.65 4.28
N LEU A 42 -5.34 -4.12 4.93
CA LEU A 42 -5.34 -3.68 6.31
C LEU A 42 -6.48 -4.36 7.04
N VAL A 43 -6.16 -5.13 8.07
CA VAL A 43 -7.15 -5.80 8.93
C VAL A 43 -7.12 -5.16 10.31
N ASN A 44 -8.28 -4.89 10.86
CA ASN A 44 -8.42 -4.40 12.23
C ASN A 44 -9.43 -5.24 13.01
N ALA A 45 -9.22 -5.33 14.32
CA ALA A 45 -10.15 -5.88 15.29
C ALA A 45 -10.92 -4.72 15.92
N PHE A 46 -12.09 -4.38 15.38
CA PHE A 46 -12.89 -3.27 15.88
C PHE A 46 -13.58 -3.66 17.19
N THR A 47 -13.20 -2.99 18.27
CA THR A 47 -13.74 -3.28 19.61
C THR A 47 -15.15 -2.74 19.77
N LEU A 48 -16.05 -3.59 20.23
CA LEU A 48 -17.44 -3.26 20.49
C LEU A 48 -17.80 -3.60 21.95
N ASN A 49 -18.71 -2.81 22.53
CA ASN A 49 -19.42 -3.23 23.72
C ASN A 49 -20.70 -3.97 23.31
N LEU A 50 -20.77 -5.24 23.63
CA LEU A 50 -21.91 -6.12 23.28
C LEU A 50 -23.24 -5.64 23.87
N PHE A 51 -23.22 -4.97 25.02
CA PHE A 51 -24.42 -4.52 25.68
C PHE A 51 -24.20 -3.13 26.25
N LYS A 52 -25.00 -2.16 25.81
CA LYS A 52 -24.95 -0.77 26.30
C LYS A 52 -25.10 -0.63 27.84
N LYS A 53 -25.47 -1.71 28.53
CA LYS A 53 -25.66 -1.77 29.99
C LYS A 53 -24.62 -2.61 30.73
N ASP A 54 -23.95 -3.57 30.08
CA ASP A 54 -22.95 -4.47 30.69
C ASP A 54 -21.55 -4.05 30.24
N TYR A 55 -20.94 -3.12 30.97
CA TYR A 55 -19.59 -2.61 30.71
C TYR A 55 -18.48 -3.67 30.77
N ASP A 56 -18.80 -4.92 31.16
CA ASP A 56 -17.84 -6.01 31.32
C ASP A 56 -17.74 -6.95 30.10
N LYS A 57 -18.60 -6.75 29.10
CA LYS A 57 -18.67 -7.64 27.92
C LYS A 57 -18.15 -6.97 26.65
N TRP A 58 -16.86 -6.81 26.59
CA TRP A 58 -16.16 -6.31 25.40
C TRP A 58 -15.90 -7.43 24.41
N SER A 59 -16.14 -7.16 23.15
CA SER A 59 -15.90 -8.07 22.03
C SER A 59 -15.33 -7.30 20.86
N TRP A 60 -14.99 -8.01 19.82
CA TRP A 60 -14.56 -7.38 18.57
C TRP A 60 -15.19 -8.04 17.35
N VAL A 61 -15.24 -7.28 16.27
CA VAL A 61 -15.58 -7.72 14.94
C VAL A 61 -14.49 -7.31 13.96
N PRO A 62 -14.24 -8.09 12.90
CA PRO A 62 -13.22 -7.72 11.92
C PRO A 62 -13.67 -6.52 11.08
N LYS A 63 -12.68 -5.72 10.71
CA LYS A 63 -12.78 -4.67 9.71
C LYS A 63 -11.59 -4.83 8.77
N ILE A 64 -11.81 -4.67 7.48
CA ILE A 64 -10.76 -4.83 6.47
C ILE A 64 -10.89 -3.77 5.39
N ALA A 65 -9.75 -3.24 4.95
CA ALA A 65 -9.65 -2.42 3.75
C ALA A 65 -8.58 -2.99 2.83
N PHE A 66 -8.76 -2.82 1.54
CA PHE A 66 -7.83 -3.29 0.52
C PHE A 66 -8.07 -2.62 -0.83
N ARG A 67 -7.08 -2.68 -1.71
CA ARG A 67 -7.18 -2.23 -3.10
C ARG A 67 -7.20 -3.43 -4.04
N VAL A 68 -8.01 -3.30 -5.09
CA VAL A 68 -8.09 -4.26 -6.19
C VAL A 68 -7.61 -3.59 -7.47
N ASN A 69 -6.65 -4.21 -8.13
CA ASN A 69 -6.15 -3.80 -9.42
C ASN A 69 -6.89 -4.57 -10.52
N GLY A 70 -7.24 -3.88 -11.59
CA GLY A 70 -7.96 -4.43 -12.71
C GLY A 70 -9.49 -4.26 -12.58
N PRO A 71 -10.21 -4.45 -13.69
CA PRO A 71 -11.64 -4.28 -13.71
C PRO A 71 -12.36 -5.37 -12.92
N ILE A 72 -13.40 -4.99 -12.19
CA ILE A 72 -14.34 -5.95 -11.61
C ILE A 72 -15.32 -6.32 -12.73
N PRO A 73 -15.46 -7.60 -13.06
CA PRO A 73 -16.35 -8.02 -14.13
C PRO A 73 -17.81 -7.67 -13.82
N SER A 74 -18.60 -7.45 -14.84
CA SER A 74 -20.04 -7.18 -14.69
C SER A 74 -20.72 -8.29 -13.89
N GLY A 75 -21.55 -7.93 -12.91
CA GLY A 75 -22.15 -8.86 -11.95
C GLY A 75 -21.19 -9.39 -10.88
N GLY A 76 -19.95 -8.89 -10.86
CA GLY A 76 -18.97 -9.23 -9.85
C GLY A 76 -19.18 -8.45 -8.55
N GLN A 77 -19.13 -9.15 -7.41
CA GLN A 77 -19.23 -8.58 -6.08
C GLN A 77 -18.07 -9.07 -5.22
N LEU A 78 -17.35 -8.13 -4.61
CA LEU A 78 -16.33 -8.44 -3.62
C LEU A 78 -16.97 -8.72 -2.27
N TYR A 79 -16.42 -9.70 -1.57
CA TYR A 79 -16.79 -9.99 -0.19
C TYR A 79 -15.64 -10.60 0.58
N THR A 80 -15.72 -10.59 1.90
CA THR A 80 -14.72 -11.20 2.78
C THR A 80 -15.33 -12.28 3.66
N GLU A 81 -14.49 -13.27 3.97
CA GLU A 81 -14.80 -14.34 4.91
C GLU A 81 -13.75 -14.36 6.01
N PHE A 82 -14.18 -14.29 7.27
CA PHE A 82 -13.30 -14.45 8.43
C PHE A 82 -13.70 -15.70 9.21
N SER A 83 -12.76 -16.60 9.42
CA SER A 83 -12.94 -17.78 10.26
C SER A 83 -12.50 -17.45 11.69
N ILE A 84 -13.48 -17.13 12.54
CA ILE A 84 -13.22 -16.63 13.89
C ILE A 84 -13.35 -17.79 14.90
N PRO A 85 -12.31 -18.07 15.71
CA PRO A 85 -12.37 -19.10 16.72
C PRO A 85 -13.56 -18.89 17.67
N GLY A 86 -14.40 -19.92 17.81
CA GLY A 86 -15.57 -19.88 18.69
C GLY A 86 -16.79 -19.09 18.21
N ALA A 87 -16.68 -18.36 17.08
CA ALA A 87 -17.78 -17.59 16.50
C ALA A 87 -18.15 -18.03 15.06
N GLY A 88 -17.40 -18.99 14.50
CA GLY A 88 -17.66 -19.51 13.15
C GLY A 88 -17.14 -18.60 12.04
N THR A 89 -17.78 -18.64 10.87
CA THR A 89 -17.40 -17.83 9.71
C THR A 89 -18.30 -16.62 9.59
N LEU A 90 -17.70 -15.44 9.61
CA LEU A 90 -18.37 -14.18 9.30
C LEU A 90 -18.10 -13.82 7.83
N LYS A 91 -19.17 -13.41 7.13
CA LYS A 91 -19.10 -12.95 5.74
C LYS A 91 -19.71 -11.56 5.63
N PHE A 92 -19.09 -10.69 4.86
CA PHE A 92 -19.63 -9.37 4.55
C PHE A 92 -19.26 -8.94 3.14
N ASP A 93 -20.25 -8.35 2.49
CA ASP A 93 -20.06 -7.73 1.20
C ASP A 93 -19.17 -6.49 1.34
N CYS A 94 -18.36 -6.26 0.34
CA CYS A 94 -17.39 -5.18 0.31
C CYS A 94 -17.76 -4.22 -0.81
N PRO A 95 -18.34 -3.05 -0.50
CA PRO A 95 -18.58 -2.03 -1.50
C PRO A 95 -17.26 -1.56 -2.09
N THR A 96 -17.25 -1.30 -3.38
CA THR A 96 -16.10 -0.80 -4.10
C THR A 96 -16.31 0.66 -4.49
N GLN A 97 -15.26 1.46 -4.31
CA GLN A 97 -15.21 2.82 -4.82
C GLN A 97 -14.09 2.90 -5.86
N GLU A 98 -14.44 3.33 -7.06
CA GLU A 98 -13.46 3.59 -8.10
C GLU A 98 -12.61 4.81 -7.70
N THR A 99 -11.30 4.70 -7.82
CA THR A 99 -10.41 5.82 -7.58
C THR A 99 -10.39 6.74 -8.78
N VAL A 100 -10.08 8.03 -8.57
CA VAL A 100 -10.12 9.12 -9.55
C VAL A 100 -9.42 8.83 -10.89
N GLN A 101 -8.58 7.80 -10.97
CA GLN A 101 -7.85 7.43 -12.18
C GLN A 101 -8.29 6.11 -12.82
N GLY A 102 -9.36 5.47 -12.33
CA GLY A 102 -9.89 4.22 -12.91
C GLY A 102 -8.93 3.03 -12.89
N ARG A 103 -7.79 3.13 -12.18
CA ARG A 103 -6.75 2.10 -12.18
C ARG A 103 -6.95 1.03 -11.12
N TRP A 104 -7.65 1.35 -10.04
CA TRP A 104 -7.91 0.47 -8.92
C TRP A 104 -9.20 0.82 -8.21
N PHE A 105 -9.70 -0.15 -7.46
CA PHE A 105 -10.88 0.00 -6.62
C PHE A 105 -10.46 -0.09 -5.17
N HIS A 106 -10.87 0.87 -4.36
CA HIS A 106 -10.76 0.78 -2.91
C HIS A 106 -11.99 0.09 -2.34
N SER A 107 -11.79 -0.82 -1.40
CA SER A 107 -12.87 -1.50 -0.72
C SER A 107 -12.64 -1.52 0.78
N GLU A 108 -13.68 -1.21 1.53
CA GLU A 108 -13.71 -1.29 2.99
C GLU A 108 -14.97 -2.00 3.44
N CYS A 109 -14.82 -2.99 4.29
CA CYS A 109 -15.95 -3.80 4.74
C CYS A 109 -15.78 -4.31 6.18
N GLY A 110 -16.88 -4.72 6.78
CA GLY A 110 -16.92 -5.17 8.16
C GLY A 110 -17.28 -4.08 9.17
N ALA A 111 -17.26 -4.39 10.43
CA ALA A 111 -17.55 -3.54 11.59
C ALA A 111 -18.94 -2.89 11.61
N ARG A 112 -19.23 -1.97 10.67
CA ARG A 112 -20.51 -1.22 10.67
C ARG A 112 -21.72 -2.09 10.35
N ASP A 113 -21.49 -3.11 9.52
CA ASP A 113 -22.57 -3.97 9.01
C ASP A 113 -22.72 -5.26 9.83
N ILE A 114 -21.92 -5.41 10.89
CA ILE A 114 -21.96 -6.59 11.74
C ILE A 114 -22.70 -6.24 13.03
N PRO A 115 -23.81 -6.94 13.34
CA PRO A 115 -24.46 -6.81 14.62
C PRO A 115 -23.53 -7.14 15.79
N ALA A 116 -23.56 -6.34 16.85
CA ALA A 116 -22.65 -6.49 17.99
C ALA A 116 -22.69 -7.87 18.65
N GLU A 117 -23.83 -8.57 18.59
CA GLU A 117 -24.01 -9.92 19.08
C GLU A 117 -23.20 -10.98 18.30
N LYS A 118 -22.73 -10.66 17.10
CA LYS A 118 -21.81 -11.51 16.33
C LYS A 118 -20.34 -11.27 16.69
N GLY A 119 -20.07 -10.35 17.60
CA GLY A 119 -18.72 -10.10 18.10
C GLY A 119 -18.19 -11.28 18.92
N THR A 120 -16.87 -11.37 19.01
CA THR A 120 -16.15 -12.42 19.73
C THR A 120 -15.15 -11.85 20.72
N GLN A 121 -14.80 -12.63 21.73
CA GLN A 121 -13.70 -12.35 22.67
C GLN A 121 -12.45 -13.18 22.36
N ALA A 122 -12.52 -14.05 21.35
CA ALA A 122 -11.42 -14.89 20.96
C ALA A 122 -10.21 -14.05 20.46
N THR A 123 -9.03 -14.53 20.77
CA THR A 123 -7.76 -13.96 20.32
C THR A 123 -6.91 -15.03 19.62
N GLY A 124 -5.85 -14.62 18.97
CA GLY A 124 -4.96 -15.51 18.23
C GLY A 124 -5.11 -15.37 16.71
N LYS A 125 -4.72 -16.41 15.99
CA LYS A 125 -4.72 -16.38 14.51
C LYS A 125 -6.14 -16.53 13.95
N VAL A 126 -6.52 -15.59 13.11
CA VAL A 126 -7.83 -15.49 12.44
C VAL A 126 -7.60 -15.56 10.93
N PRO A 127 -7.84 -16.71 10.31
CA PRO A 127 -7.80 -16.83 8.86
C PRO A 127 -8.89 -16.00 8.21
N PHE A 128 -8.56 -15.37 7.06
CA PHE A 128 -9.53 -14.63 6.26
C PHE A 128 -9.26 -14.79 4.77
N LYS A 129 -10.28 -14.49 3.97
CA LYS A 129 -10.22 -14.49 2.50
C LYS A 129 -10.91 -13.26 1.96
N ILE A 130 -10.36 -12.70 0.89
CA ILE A 130 -11.02 -11.73 0.02
C ILE A 130 -11.42 -12.50 -1.24
N LYS A 131 -12.69 -12.44 -1.60
CA LYS A 131 -13.26 -13.23 -2.68
C LYS A 131 -14.08 -12.36 -3.65
N LEU A 132 -14.15 -12.81 -4.86
CA LEU A 132 -15.00 -12.25 -5.91
C LEU A 132 -16.04 -13.29 -6.31
N ARG A 133 -17.31 -13.00 -6.03
CA ARG A 133 -18.46 -13.74 -6.53
C ARG A 133 -18.94 -13.07 -7.80
N ASN A 134 -19.20 -13.84 -8.84
CA ASN A 134 -19.88 -13.36 -10.04
C ASN A 134 -21.08 -14.26 -10.33
N GLU A 135 -22.26 -13.74 -10.10
CA GLU A 135 -23.52 -14.48 -10.28
C GLU A 135 -23.80 -14.78 -11.76
N LEU A 136 -23.41 -13.86 -12.67
CA LEU A 136 -23.60 -14.05 -14.11
C LEU A 136 -22.71 -15.17 -14.66
N ALA A 137 -21.50 -15.29 -14.12
CA ALA A 137 -20.53 -16.32 -14.52
C ALA A 137 -20.62 -17.58 -13.65
N ASN A 138 -21.50 -17.61 -12.65
CA ASN A 138 -21.58 -18.66 -11.64
C ASN A 138 -20.22 -19.03 -11.05
N SER A 139 -19.43 -18.04 -10.69
CA SER A 139 -18.06 -18.21 -10.19
C SER A 139 -17.86 -17.58 -8.81
N ASP A 140 -16.98 -18.20 -8.02
CA ASP A 140 -16.59 -17.71 -6.69
C ASP A 140 -15.09 -17.94 -6.51
N VAL A 141 -14.30 -16.88 -6.71
CA VAL A 141 -12.84 -16.93 -6.77
C VAL A 141 -12.23 -16.28 -5.53
N THR A 142 -11.23 -16.93 -4.93
CA THR A 142 -10.42 -16.31 -3.87
C THR A 142 -9.31 -15.48 -4.50
N LEU A 143 -9.37 -14.16 -4.26
CA LEU A 143 -8.36 -13.21 -4.74
C LEU A 143 -7.18 -13.08 -3.75
N PHE A 144 -7.44 -13.23 -2.45
CA PHE A 144 -6.43 -13.15 -1.40
C PHE A 144 -6.82 -14.06 -0.23
N ALA A 145 -5.83 -14.69 0.37
CA ALA A 145 -6.00 -15.44 1.61
C ALA A 145 -4.90 -15.05 2.60
N GLY A 146 -5.27 -14.85 3.86
CA GLY A 146 -4.34 -14.44 4.89
C GLY A 146 -4.78 -14.86 6.29
N LYS A 147 -3.94 -14.52 7.28
CA LYS A 147 -4.19 -14.76 8.72
C LYS A 147 -3.79 -13.52 9.49
N ALA A 148 -4.75 -12.87 10.13
CA ALA A 148 -4.48 -11.80 11.09
C ALA A 148 -4.21 -12.41 12.48
N THR A 149 -3.34 -11.78 13.27
CA THR A 149 -3.13 -12.16 14.67
C THR A 149 -3.82 -11.14 15.56
N VAL A 150 -4.89 -11.56 16.23
CA VAL A 150 -5.66 -10.67 17.12
C VAL A 150 -5.18 -10.83 18.54
N GLY A 151 -4.77 -9.73 19.15
CA GLY A 151 -4.45 -9.58 20.56
C GLY A 151 -5.52 -8.82 21.33
N LYS A 152 -5.41 -8.80 22.66
CA LYS A 152 -6.21 -7.92 23.51
C LYS A 152 -5.36 -7.29 24.60
N VAL A 153 -5.72 -6.12 25.03
CA VAL A 153 -5.03 -5.35 26.06
C VAL A 153 -6.04 -4.52 26.83
N HIS A 154 -5.74 -4.19 28.09
CA HIS A 154 -6.56 -3.24 28.82
C HIS A 154 -6.52 -1.87 28.16
N SER A 155 -7.68 -1.23 28.06
CA SER A 155 -7.81 0.14 27.56
C SER A 155 -6.94 1.11 28.34
N SER A 156 -6.43 2.13 27.65
CA SER A 156 -5.76 3.28 28.28
C SER A 156 -6.74 4.33 28.80
N GLU A 157 -8.00 4.22 28.50
CA GLU A 157 -9.03 5.13 29.01
C GLU A 157 -9.11 5.11 30.54
N ARG A 158 -9.42 6.28 31.12
CA ARG A 158 -9.56 6.42 32.56
C ARG A 158 -11.03 6.57 32.95
N GLY A 159 -11.38 6.03 34.10
CA GLY A 159 -12.73 6.18 34.67
C GLY A 159 -13.40 4.84 35.01
N PRO A 160 -14.49 4.87 35.78
CA PRO A 160 -15.14 3.65 36.30
C PRO A 160 -15.69 2.75 35.19
N LYS A 161 -16.07 3.32 34.04
CA LYS A 161 -16.58 2.55 32.87
C LYS A 161 -15.46 1.89 32.07
N ALA A 162 -14.22 2.33 32.24
CA ALA A 162 -13.06 1.83 31.51
C ALA A 162 -12.23 0.84 32.32
N ALA A 163 -12.48 0.70 33.63
CA ALA A 163 -11.67 -0.16 34.52
C ALA A 163 -11.55 -1.60 34.03
N ASN A 164 -12.60 -2.13 33.39
CA ASN A 164 -12.66 -3.50 32.85
C ASN A 164 -12.71 -3.54 31.32
N LYS A 165 -12.38 -2.41 30.64
CA LYS A 165 -12.44 -2.34 29.19
C LYS A 165 -11.25 -3.07 28.56
N TRP A 166 -11.52 -4.12 27.83
CA TRP A 166 -10.57 -4.77 26.94
C TRP A 166 -10.69 -4.17 25.54
N VAL A 167 -9.55 -3.90 24.92
CA VAL A 167 -9.45 -3.46 23.54
C VAL A 167 -8.74 -4.51 22.74
N TYR A 168 -9.26 -4.79 21.56
CA TYR A 168 -8.70 -5.76 20.64
C TYR A 168 -7.93 -5.04 19.54
N TYR A 169 -6.84 -5.63 19.09
CA TYR A 169 -6.00 -5.09 18.04
C TYR A 169 -5.41 -6.21 17.20
N VAL A 170 -5.03 -5.89 15.98
CA VAL A 170 -4.26 -6.80 15.11
C VAL A 170 -2.77 -6.54 15.34
N ASP A 171 -2.01 -7.59 15.59
CA ASP A 171 -0.56 -7.51 15.77
C ASP A 171 0.15 -7.77 14.45
N ASP A 172 0.72 -6.71 13.89
CA ASP A 172 1.39 -6.67 12.58
C ASP A 172 2.90 -6.44 12.73
N ASP A 173 3.57 -7.17 13.63
CA ASP A 173 5.02 -7.11 13.85
C ASP A 173 5.83 -7.21 12.53
N PHE A 174 5.27 -7.87 11.52
CA PHE A 174 5.88 -7.99 10.20
C PHE A 174 5.97 -6.65 9.44
N ASN A 175 5.20 -5.64 9.82
CA ASN A 175 5.27 -4.32 9.19
C ASN A 175 6.53 -3.54 9.60
N LEU A 176 7.09 -3.79 10.78
CA LEU A 176 8.24 -3.02 11.30
C LEU A 176 9.45 -2.99 10.35
N PRO A 177 9.88 -4.11 9.76
CA PRO A 177 11.06 -4.12 8.89
C PRO A 177 10.76 -3.67 7.45
N ILE A 178 9.53 -3.21 7.16
CA ILE A 178 9.07 -2.85 5.82
C ILE A 178 8.89 -1.34 5.72
N ALA A 179 9.38 -0.76 4.63
CA ALA A 179 9.12 0.61 4.22
C ALA A 179 8.80 0.68 2.74
N TYR A 180 8.29 1.82 2.33
CA TYR A 180 8.01 2.15 0.95
C TYR A 180 8.71 3.44 0.58
N ALA A 181 9.29 3.48 -0.62
CA ALA A 181 9.67 4.71 -1.29
C ALA A 181 8.83 4.83 -2.58
N TYR A 182 8.33 6.01 -2.88
CA TYR A 182 7.50 6.22 -4.04
C TYR A 182 7.50 7.68 -4.50
N LEU A 183 7.05 7.87 -5.71
CA LEU A 183 6.83 9.19 -6.29
C LEU A 183 5.32 9.41 -6.40
N VAL A 184 4.83 10.41 -5.72
CA VAL A 184 3.42 10.82 -5.87
C VAL A 184 3.29 11.52 -7.20
N PRO A 185 2.37 11.07 -8.07
CA PRO A 185 2.10 11.76 -9.33
C PRO A 185 1.76 13.23 -9.06
N ALA A 186 2.17 14.10 -9.98
CA ALA A 186 1.76 15.50 -9.93
C ALA A 186 0.24 15.60 -10.02
N ASP A 187 -0.33 16.49 -9.22
CA ASP A 187 -1.72 16.89 -9.38
C ASP A 187 -1.90 17.53 -10.77
N PRO A 188 -2.89 17.11 -11.57
CA PRO A 188 -3.17 17.75 -12.86
C PRO A 188 -3.39 19.25 -12.77
N GLU A 189 -3.85 19.76 -11.64
CA GLU A 189 -4.14 21.17 -11.40
C GLU A 189 -2.99 21.95 -10.74
N GLY A 190 -1.94 21.27 -10.24
CA GLY A 190 -0.95 21.91 -9.37
C GLY A 190 0.48 21.91 -9.90
N TRP A 191 1.19 20.84 -9.74
CA TRP A 191 2.65 20.80 -9.93
C TRP A 191 3.04 19.63 -10.83
N ASP A 192 3.69 19.87 -11.93
CA ASP A 192 4.05 18.87 -12.94
C ASP A 192 5.19 17.91 -12.56
N TYR A 193 5.52 17.79 -11.27
CA TYR A 193 6.66 17.01 -10.81
C TYR A 193 6.28 15.94 -9.80
N PRO A 194 6.62 14.65 -10.04
CA PRO A 194 6.38 13.63 -9.05
C PRO A 194 7.22 13.86 -7.80
N THR A 195 6.56 14.04 -6.66
CA THR A 195 7.18 14.31 -5.36
C THR A 195 7.64 13.02 -4.68
N PHE A 196 8.85 13.03 -4.12
CA PHE A 196 9.34 11.90 -3.35
C PHE A 196 8.66 11.80 -1.99
N GLN A 197 8.19 10.61 -1.68
CA GLN A 197 7.66 10.24 -0.37
C GLN A 197 8.26 8.91 0.09
N ALA A 198 8.33 8.75 1.40
CA ALA A 198 8.66 7.47 2.03
C ALA A 198 7.65 7.17 3.14
N ALA A 199 7.32 5.89 3.33
CA ALA A 199 6.47 5.45 4.42
C ALA A 199 7.08 4.24 5.13
N PHE A 200 6.95 4.18 6.45
CA PHE A 200 7.44 3.09 7.28
C PHE A 200 6.56 2.94 8.53
N TRP A 201 6.75 1.87 9.25
CA TRP A 201 5.95 1.56 10.42
C TRP A 201 6.71 1.76 11.72
N VAL A 202 5.99 2.25 12.74
CA VAL A 202 6.45 2.33 14.13
C VAL A 202 5.38 1.75 15.05
N ARG A 203 5.79 1.15 16.15
CA ARG A 203 4.87 0.79 17.22
C ARG A 203 4.81 1.96 18.21
N GLY A 204 3.61 2.40 18.54
CA GLY A 204 3.38 3.55 19.42
C GLY A 204 3.02 4.82 18.65
N GLU A 205 3.01 5.95 19.35
CA GLU A 205 2.75 7.28 18.77
C GLU A 205 4.02 8.12 18.85
N PRO A 206 4.87 8.01 17.82
CA PRO A 206 6.10 8.80 17.84
C PRO A 206 5.79 10.28 17.64
N THR A 207 6.48 11.10 18.40
CA THR A 207 6.46 12.55 18.26
C THR A 207 7.82 13.06 17.79
N ASN A 208 7.86 14.26 17.24
CA ASN A 208 9.11 14.91 16.79
C ASN A 208 9.93 14.00 15.84
N ILE A 209 9.31 13.65 14.72
CA ILE A 209 9.93 12.81 13.68
C ILE A 209 10.61 13.72 12.66
N LYS A 210 11.90 13.50 12.41
CA LYS A 210 12.69 14.28 11.43
C LYS A 210 13.37 13.35 10.44
N PRO A 211 13.05 13.46 9.14
CA PRO A 211 13.71 12.69 8.10
C PRO A 211 14.94 13.44 7.56
N HIS A 212 16.02 12.70 7.27
CA HIS A 212 17.22 13.20 6.64
C HIS A 212 17.59 12.31 5.47
N LEU A 213 17.56 12.85 4.26
CA LEU A 213 17.88 12.12 3.04
C LEU A 213 19.34 12.39 2.64
N PHE A 214 20.08 11.32 2.35
CA PHE A 214 21.46 11.37 1.93
C PHE A 214 21.65 10.71 0.56
N LEU A 215 22.50 11.28 -0.27
CA LEU A 215 23.10 10.64 -1.44
C LEU A 215 24.59 10.44 -1.13
N GLY A 216 25.00 9.18 -0.92
CA GLY A 216 26.27 8.91 -0.28
C GLY A 216 26.35 9.56 1.10
N ASP A 217 27.39 10.37 1.34
CA ASP A 217 27.56 11.09 2.61
C ASP A 217 26.95 12.49 2.62
N LYS A 218 26.44 12.96 1.48
CA LYS A 218 25.88 14.32 1.35
C LYS A 218 24.39 14.32 1.67
N GLU A 219 23.97 15.12 2.65
CA GLU A 219 22.55 15.37 2.89
C GLU A 219 21.95 16.20 1.74
N VAL A 220 20.82 15.73 1.22
CA VAL A 220 20.11 16.31 0.07
C VAL A 220 18.64 16.56 0.41
N GLY A 221 17.94 17.26 -0.49
CA GLY A 221 16.50 17.49 -0.31
C GLY A 221 16.17 18.61 0.66
N LYS A 222 17.14 19.43 1.07
CA LYS A 222 16.89 20.68 1.77
C LYS A 222 16.84 21.84 0.80
N MET A 223 15.81 22.65 0.89
CA MET A 223 15.68 23.87 0.10
C MET A 223 15.99 25.09 0.99
N PHE A 224 16.89 25.93 0.50
CA PHE A 224 17.23 27.18 1.17
C PHE A 224 16.82 28.37 0.28
N PHE A 225 16.18 29.34 0.87
CA PHE A 225 15.91 30.64 0.25
C PHE A 225 16.57 31.72 1.11
N GLN A 226 17.48 32.49 0.49
CA GLN A 226 18.27 33.52 1.17
C GLN A 226 18.99 33.00 2.45
N GLY A 227 19.50 31.77 2.39
CA GLY A 227 20.23 31.15 3.51
C GLY A 227 19.35 30.56 4.63
N GLN A 228 18.01 30.71 4.52
CA GLN A 228 17.07 30.10 5.45
C GLN A 228 16.44 28.84 4.85
N PRO A 229 16.23 27.76 5.62
CA PRO A 229 15.48 26.60 5.14
C PRO A 229 14.02 27.03 4.91
N VAL A 230 13.55 26.93 3.67
CA VAL A 230 12.19 27.40 3.29
C VAL A 230 11.20 26.24 3.33
N VAL A 231 11.64 25.04 2.99
CA VAL A 231 10.80 23.84 2.98
C VAL A 231 11.62 22.69 3.52
N GLU A 232 11.27 22.23 4.69
CA GLU A 232 11.87 21.04 5.28
C GLU A 232 11.01 19.81 4.98
N ALA A 233 11.68 18.67 4.82
CA ALA A 233 11.00 17.39 4.83
C ALA A 233 10.35 17.15 6.19
N SER A 234 9.13 16.65 6.19
CA SER A 234 8.36 16.38 7.39
C SER A 234 7.83 14.96 7.39
N CYS A 235 7.64 14.40 8.57
CA CYS A 235 6.98 13.12 8.73
C CYS A 235 5.78 13.28 9.65
N GLU A 236 4.69 12.65 9.29
CA GLU A 236 3.46 12.62 10.08
C GLU A 236 2.90 11.20 10.14
N ALA A 237 2.04 10.93 11.10
CA ALA A 237 1.25 9.71 11.05
C ALA A 237 0.36 9.77 9.80
N ASP A 238 0.42 8.70 9.01
CA ASP A 238 -0.39 8.60 7.80
C ASP A 238 -1.84 8.34 8.18
N VAL A 239 -2.56 9.42 8.45
CA VAL A 239 -3.97 9.45 8.83
C VAL A 239 -4.84 9.54 7.57
N THR A 240 -4.50 8.82 6.53
CA THR A 240 -5.39 8.72 5.38
C THR A 240 -6.74 8.14 5.83
N SER A 241 -7.80 8.40 5.09
CA SER A 241 -9.11 7.79 5.35
C SER A 241 -9.03 6.26 5.47
N GLU A 242 -8.02 5.67 4.85
CA GLU A 242 -7.72 4.24 4.90
C GLU A 242 -7.15 3.80 6.26
N THR A 243 -6.33 4.63 6.91
CA THR A 243 -5.64 4.29 8.17
C THR A 243 -6.31 4.88 9.40
N SER A 244 -6.90 6.07 9.32
CA SER A 244 -7.53 6.73 10.48
C SER A 244 -8.69 5.95 11.07
N GLN A 245 -9.43 5.24 10.23
CA GLN A 245 -10.55 4.40 10.67
C GLN A 245 -10.08 3.11 11.36
N PHE A 246 -8.79 2.79 11.29
CA PHE A 246 -8.18 1.62 11.89
C PHE A 246 -7.44 1.93 13.20
N VAL A 247 -7.34 3.20 13.58
CA VAL A 247 -6.77 3.61 14.87
C VAL A 247 -7.87 3.64 15.91
N ASP A 248 -7.86 2.68 16.83
CA ASP A 248 -8.69 2.75 18.04
C ASP A 248 -7.90 3.53 19.11
N GLU A 249 -8.37 4.74 19.43
CA GLU A 249 -7.72 5.62 20.42
C GLU A 249 -7.62 5.00 21.80
N SER A 250 -8.49 4.04 22.12
CA SER A 250 -8.47 3.33 23.39
C SER A 250 -7.40 2.23 23.48
N VAL A 251 -6.73 1.90 22.37
CA VAL A 251 -5.59 0.99 22.38
C VAL A 251 -4.38 1.69 22.99
N PRO A 252 -3.73 1.12 24.04
CA PRO A 252 -2.53 1.69 24.60
C PRO A 252 -1.42 1.86 23.55
N GLN A 253 -0.65 2.95 23.65
CA GLN A 253 0.42 3.27 22.71
C GLN A 253 1.35 2.10 22.38
N LYS A 254 1.73 1.32 23.39
CA LYS A 254 2.61 0.15 23.22
C LYS A 254 2.08 -0.94 22.30
N ALA A 255 0.77 -0.95 22.03
CA ALA A 255 0.11 -1.91 21.15
C ALA A 255 -0.37 -1.28 19.83
N LYS A 256 -0.31 0.05 19.71
CA LYS A 256 -0.69 0.76 18.49
C LYS A 256 0.36 0.62 17.40
N TRP A 257 -0.11 0.51 16.18
CA TRP A 257 0.69 0.58 14.96
C TRP A 257 0.41 1.91 14.27
N ALA A 258 1.48 2.61 13.92
CA ALA A 258 1.40 3.84 13.15
C ALA A 258 2.21 3.69 11.86
N ARG A 259 1.57 3.90 10.71
CA ARG A 259 2.28 4.15 9.46
C ARG A 259 2.69 5.62 9.45
N ILE A 260 3.96 5.87 9.32
CA ILE A 260 4.53 7.21 9.22
C ILE A 260 4.81 7.50 7.76
N LYS A 261 4.31 8.61 7.27
CA LYS A 261 4.59 9.12 5.93
C LYS A 261 5.53 10.32 6.05
N CYS A 262 6.61 10.30 5.29
CA CYS A 262 7.55 11.40 5.17
C CYS A 262 7.45 12.02 3.78
N ASP A 263 7.19 13.31 3.73
CA ASP A 263 7.12 14.11 2.52
C ASP A 263 8.42 14.90 2.33
N PHE A 264 8.92 14.89 1.09
CA PHE A 264 10.13 15.64 0.68
C PHE A 264 9.76 16.63 -0.43
N PRO A 265 9.18 17.78 -0.06
CA PRO A 265 8.60 18.69 -1.07
C PRO A 265 9.63 19.30 -2.03
N SER A 266 10.91 19.28 -1.68
CA SER A 266 12.01 19.74 -2.54
C SER A 266 12.66 18.65 -3.39
N VAL A 267 12.26 17.37 -3.22
CA VAL A 267 12.80 16.25 -3.98
C VAL A 267 11.78 15.78 -5.00
N ARG A 268 12.19 15.70 -6.27
CA ARG A 268 11.35 15.31 -7.38
C ARG A 268 11.96 14.15 -8.14
N GLY A 269 11.12 13.34 -8.79
CA GLY A 269 11.61 12.23 -9.62
C GLY A 269 12.33 12.75 -10.86
N TRP A 270 11.65 13.50 -11.68
CA TRP A 270 12.15 14.11 -12.93
C TRP A 270 11.43 15.42 -13.23
N ASP A 271 12.05 16.21 -14.09
CA ASP A 271 11.46 17.43 -14.64
C ASP A 271 10.89 17.14 -16.03
N LYS A 272 9.66 17.54 -16.29
CA LYS A 272 9.03 17.45 -17.61
C LYS A 272 9.14 18.73 -18.42
N GLN A 273 9.44 19.85 -17.81
CA GLN A 273 9.48 21.14 -18.45
C GLN A 273 10.67 21.96 -17.93
N ASP A 274 11.38 22.60 -18.85
CA ASP A 274 12.28 23.71 -18.55
C ASP A 274 11.47 24.90 -18.04
N ARG A 275 11.11 24.89 -16.77
CA ARG A 275 10.53 26.09 -16.16
C ARG A 275 11.63 27.10 -15.94
N PRO A 276 11.36 28.39 -16.21
CA PRO A 276 12.28 29.44 -15.83
C PRO A 276 12.53 29.37 -14.32
N PRO A 277 13.78 29.57 -13.86
CA PRO A 277 14.08 29.59 -12.44
C PRO A 277 13.29 30.71 -11.78
N GLY A 278 12.20 30.38 -11.16
CA GLY A 278 11.33 31.34 -10.52
C GLY A 278 10.80 30.83 -9.22
N THR A 279 10.72 31.68 -8.24
CA THR A 279 9.97 31.66 -6.99
C THR A 279 10.32 30.60 -5.95
N PHE A 280 10.74 29.41 -6.30
CA PHE A 280 11.24 28.39 -5.38
C PHE A 280 12.67 28.02 -5.77
N GLY A 281 13.55 27.83 -4.81
CA GLY A 281 14.94 27.44 -5.06
C GLY A 281 15.06 26.15 -5.90
N PRO A 282 16.26 25.78 -6.35
CA PRO A 282 16.46 24.64 -7.24
C PRO A 282 15.96 23.36 -6.59
N MET A 283 15.01 22.67 -7.25
CA MET A 283 14.54 21.35 -6.86
C MET A 283 15.65 20.32 -7.00
N PHE A 284 15.73 19.38 -6.09
CA PHE A 284 16.62 18.23 -6.19
C PHE A 284 15.95 17.15 -7.05
N LEU A 285 16.49 16.89 -8.24
CA LEU A 285 15.93 15.93 -9.19
C LEU A 285 16.64 14.58 -9.07
N LEU A 286 15.93 13.53 -8.75
CA LEU A 286 16.46 12.18 -8.63
C LEU A 286 17.05 11.70 -9.98
N SER A 287 16.42 12.01 -11.10
CA SER A 287 16.92 11.66 -12.45
C SER A 287 18.25 12.30 -12.82
N LYS A 288 18.58 13.45 -12.23
CA LYS A 288 19.88 14.12 -12.42
C LYS A 288 20.93 13.70 -11.38
N ASN A 289 20.53 12.93 -10.39
CA ASN A 289 21.37 12.50 -9.27
C ASN A 289 21.16 11.00 -9.01
N PRO A 290 21.49 10.12 -9.99
CA PRO A 290 21.39 8.68 -9.78
C PRO A 290 22.43 8.23 -8.74
N GLY A 291 22.10 7.16 -7.99
CA GLY A 291 23.01 6.59 -7.00
C GLY A 291 22.30 5.95 -5.82
N ASP A 292 23.07 5.70 -4.77
CA ASP A 292 22.61 5.06 -3.56
C ASP A 292 22.21 6.10 -2.52
N TYR A 293 20.97 5.99 -2.12
CA TYR A 293 20.33 6.88 -1.15
C TYR A 293 20.16 6.20 0.21
N GLN A 294 20.24 7.00 1.25
CA GLN A 294 19.94 6.61 2.60
C GLN A 294 18.98 7.62 3.24
N LEU A 295 17.83 7.14 3.67
CA LEU A 295 16.92 7.93 4.52
C LEU A 295 17.17 7.54 5.98
N LYS A 296 17.58 8.50 6.79
CA LYS A 296 17.72 8.40 8.25
C LYS A 296 16.55 9.11 8.90
N VAL A 297 15.83 8.40 9.75
CA VAL A 297 14.68 8.97 10.47
C VAL A 297 15.04 9.09 11.94
N MET A 298 14.99 10.33 12.42
CA MET A 298 15.18 10.65 13.83
C MET A 298 13.82 10.72 14.53
N ILE A 299 13.70 10.09 15.68
CA ILE A 299 12.55 10.22 16.59
C ILE A 299 13.06 10.75 17.91
N ASN A 300 12.54 11.88 18.38
CA ASN A 300 13.03 12.57 19.57
C ASN A 300 14.56 12.79 19.57
N ASN A 301 15.10 13.19 18.42
CA ASN A 301 16.54 13.38 18.15
C ASN A 301 17.42 12.12 18.27
N HIS A 302 16.86 10.93 18.32
CA HIS A 302 17.58 9.66 18.25
C HIS A 302 17.33 8.98 16.91
N LEU A 303 18.36 8.41 16.32
CA LEU A 303 18.22 7.64 15.07
C LEU A 303 17.35 6.40 15.35
N ALA A 304 16.22 6.31 14.66
CA ALA A 304 15.23 5.25 14.86
C ALA A 304 15.13 4.28 13.70
N ARG A 305 15.24 4.81 12.47
CA ARG A 305 15.11 4.01 11.23
C ARG A 305 16.17 4.43 10.23
N THR A 306 16.64 3.45 9.47
CA THR A 306 17.46 3.68 8.28
C THR A 306 16.90 2.87 7.12
N LEU A 307 16.64 3.53 6.01
CA LEU A 307 16.17 2.95 4.77
C LEU A 307 17.20 3.21 3.68
N LYS A 308 17.49 2.21 2.84
CA LYS A 308 18.42 2.35 1.72
C LYS A 308 17.71 2.01 0.42
N PHE A 309 17.95 2.80 -0.61
CA PHE A 309 17.41 2.57 -1.95
C PHE A 309 18.34 3.12 -3.01
N THR A 310 18.25 2.58 -4.22
CA THR A 310 19.03 3.03 -5.36
C THR A 310 18.12 3.68 -6.38
N VAL A 311 18.58 4.77 -6.98
CA VAL A 311 17.90 5.47 -8.07
C VAL A 311 18.75 5.35 -9.33
N GLY A 312 18.13 4.90 -10.42
CA GLY A 312 18.76 4.81 -11.74
C GLY A 312 18.87 6.15 -12.44
N THR A 313 19.55 6.16 -13.58
CA THR A 313 19.72 7.34 -14.44
C THR A 313 18.41 7.86 -15.06
N ASP A 314 17.36 7.03 -15.05
CA ASP A 314 16.02 7.38 -15.48
C ASP A 314 15.16 8.01 -14.35
N GLY A 315 15.73 8.23 -13.18
CA GLY A 315 15.06 8.77 -12.00
C GLY A 315 14.13 7.78 -11.29
N LYS A 316 14.14 6.51 -11.71
CA LYS A 316 13.32 5.48 -11.12
C LYS A 316 14.07 4.71 -10.06
N PHE A 317 13.31 4.20 -9.09
CA PHE A 317 13.87 3.33 -8.07
C PHE A 317 14.15 1.94 -8.63
N ASP A 318 15.26 1.35 -8.18
CA ASP A 318 15.46 -0.10 -8.37
C ASP A 318 14.49 -0.86 -7.46
N ASN A 319 13.60 -1.63 -8.08
CA ASN A 319 12.48 -2.27 -7.40
C ASN A 319 12.37 -3.77 -7.69
N GLY A 320 13.45 -4.49 -7.47
CA GLY A 320 13.48 -5.93 -7.67
C GLY A 320 12.42 -6.68 -6.85
N ILE A 321 12.15 -6.26 -5.61
CA ILE A 321 11.17 -6.91 -4.72
C ILE A 321 9.74 -6.72 -5.25
N ALA A 322 9.37 -5.51 -5.64
CA ALA A 322 8.03 -5.27 -6.16
C ALA A 322 7.78 -6.02 -7.47
N LYS A 323 8.77 -6.05 -8.36
CA LYS A 323 8.69 -6.84 -9.60
C LYS A 323 8.52 -8.34 -9.32
N ALA A 324 9.29 -8.89 -8.38
CA ALA A 324 9.22 -10.31 -8.00
C ALA A 324 7.88 -10.69 -7.35
N ASN A 325 7.16 -9.72 -6.79
CA ASN A 325 5.89 -9.96 -6.08
C ASN A 325 4.66 -9.42 -6.82
N ASN A 326 4.84 -8.94 -8.05
CA ASN A 326 3.78 -8.34 -8.87
C ASN A 326 3.05 -7.19 -8.14
N LEU A 327 3.82 -6.38 -7.43
CA LEU A 327 3.34 -5.15 -6.80
C LEU A 327 3.45 -4.01 -7.80
N GLY A 328 2.56 -3.02 -7.69
CA GLY A 328 2.55 -1.88 -8.61
C GLY A 328 3.93 -1.21 -8.69
N SER A 329 4.33 -0.79 -9.87
CA SER A 329 5.66 -0.20 -10.14
C SER A 329 5.90 1.16 -9.45
N GLU A 330 4.89 1.71 -8.82
CA GLU A 330 4.92 3.05 -8.22
C GLU A 330 5.47 3.06 -6.78
N ARG A 331 5.48 1.91 -6.11
CA ARG A 331 5.98 1.77 -4.74
C ARG A 331 7.12 0.76 -4.69
N VAL A 332 8.25 1.21 -4.20
CA VAL A 332 9.40 0.35 -3.94
C VAL A 332 9.34 -0.12 -2.51
N ILE A 333 9.46 -1.43 -2.30
CA ILE A 333 9.52 -2.01 -0.97
C ILE A 333 10.95 -2.09 -0.52
N LEU A 334 11.23 -1.47 0.62
CA LEU A 334 12.56 -1.37 1.19
C LEU A 334 12.63 -2.11 2.53
N PRO A 335 13.71 -2.84 2.79
CA PRO A 335 14.02 -3.29 4.13
C PRO A 335 14.42 -2.12 5.01
N VAL A 336 13.90 -2.10 6.23
CA VAL A 336 14.20 -1.09 7.23
C VAL A 336 15.14 -1.66 8.29
N GLN A 337 16.22 -0.96 8.55
CA GLN A 337 17.01 -1.18 9.75
C GLN A 337 16.35 -0.42 10.92
N ILE A 338 15.94 -1.17 11.93
CA ILE A 338 15.34 -0.64 13.15
C ILE A 338 16.46 -0.42 14.16
N ILE A 339 16.55 0.80 14.70
CA ILE A 339 17.62 1.20 15.61
C ILE A 339 16.98 1.64 16.92
N GLY A 340 17.48 1.09 18.04
CA GLY A 340 16.96 1.37 19.37
C GLY A 340 15.75 0.52 19.76
N GLU A 341 15.22 0.78 20.97
CA GLU A 341 14.14 0.00 21.60
C GLU A 341 12.77 0.71 21.54
N GLN A 342 12.63 1.67 20.65
CA GLN A 342 11.46 2.55 20.60
C GLN A 342 10.16 1.82 20.28
N ASP A 343 10.26 0.66 19.63
CA ASP A 343 9.09 -0.15 19.25
C ASP A 343 8.71 -1.19 20.33
N GLY A 344 9.40 -1.21 21.46
CA GLY A 344 9.17 -2.18 22.52
C GLY A 344 9.52 -3.62 22.09
N ASN A 345 8.90 -4.59 22.73
CA ASN A 345 9.09 -5.99 22.38
C ASN A 345 8.25 -6.37 21.15
N TRP A 346 8.88 -6.87 20.11
CA TRP A 346 8.24 -7.36 18.91
C TRP A 346 8.95 -8.63 18.39
N ASN A 347 8.25 -9.44 17.60
CA ASN A 347 8.80 -10.66 17.02
C ASN A 347 9.67 -10.33 15.81
N LYS A 348 11.00 -10.25 15.99
CA LYS A 348 11.97 -9.93 14.95
C LYS A 348 11.97 -10.89 13.75
N SER A 349 11.30 -12.02 13.85
CA SER A 349 11.17 -13.01 12.77
C SER A 349 9.79 -13.02 12.11
N ALA A 350 8.83 -12.22 12.59
CA ALA A 350 7.44 -12.22 12.08
C ALA A 350 7.37 -11.97 10.57
N TRP A 351 8.26 -11.15 10.03
CA TRP A 351 8.31 -10.86 8.61
C TRP A 351 8.56 -12.09 7.71
N LYS A 352 9.16 -13.17 8.25
CA LYS A 352 9.46 -14.40 7.49
C LYS A 352 8.23 -15.26 7.27
N THR A 353 7.27 -15.22 8.17
CA THR A 353 6.12 -16.12 8.18
C THR A 353 4.79 -15.39 8.12
N ASP A 354 4.72 -14.23 8.73
CA ASP A 354 3.48 -13.48 8.96
C ASP A 354 3.41 -12.21 8.11
N ALA A 355 4.48 -11.86 7.35
CA ALA A 355 4.47 -10.72 6.44
C ALA A 355 3.22 -10.74 5.55
N PHE A 356 2.57 -9.59 5.40
CA PHE A 356 1.33 -9.47 4.64
C PHE A 356 0.31 -10.58 4.97
N TYR A 357 0.10 -10.80 6.27
CA TYR A 357 -0.86 -11.79 6.79
C TYR A 357 -0.57 -13.24 6.38
N GLY A 358 0.70 -13.62 6.32
CA GLY A 358 1.14 -14.97 5.94
C GLY A 358 1.45 -15.12 4.45
N ASN A 359 1.64 -14.00 3.76
CA ASN A 359 2.06 -13.96 2.35
C ASN A 359 3.44 -13.29 2.24
N PRO A 360 4.52 -13.95 2.65
CA PRO A 360 5.85 -13.36 2.64
C PRO A 360 6.25 -12.90 1.25
N LEU A 361 7.01 -11.81 1.18
CA LEU A 361 7.49 -11.28 -0.08
C LEU A 361 8.70 -12.08 -0.59
N THR A 362 8.65 -12.47 -1.85
CA THR A 362 9.79 -13.08 -2.54
C THR A 362 10.93 -12.07 -2.66
N GLY A 363 12.14 -12.49 -2.32
CA GLY A 363 13.33 -11.64 -2.40
C GLY A 363 13.46 -10.60 -1.28
N PHE A 364 12.50 -10.51 -0.35
CA PHE A 364 12.61 -9.61 0.80
C PHE A 364 13.50 -10.20 1.88
N SER A 365 14.39 -9.38 2.39
CA SER A 365 15.24 -9.70 3.54
C SER A 365 15.28 -8.46 4.44
N ALA A 366 14.90 -8.61 5.71
CA ALA A 366 14.98 -7.48 6.63
C ALA A 366 16.43 -6.99 6.75
N ALA A 367 16.63 -5.68 6.84
CA ALA A 367 17.93 -5.10 7.13
C ALA A 367 18.36 -5.50 8.55
N LYS A 368 19.64 -5.89 8.67
CA LYS A 368 20.25 -6.26 9.96
C LYS A 368 20.59 -5.04 10.78
#